data_a89be3189fb0b348131541592d49ef0c
#
_entry.id   a89be3189fb0b348131541592d49ef0c
#
_cell.length_a   1.000
_cell.length_b   1.000
_cell.length_c   1.000
_cell.angle_alpha   90.00
_cell.angle_beta   90.00
_cell.angle_gamma   90.00
#
_symmetry.space_group_name_H-M   'P 1'
#
loop_
_entity.id
_entity.type
_entity.pdbx_description
1 polymer ?
#
loop_
_entity_poly.entity_id
_entity_poly.type
_entity_poly.pdbx_seq_one_letter_code
_entity_poly.pdbx_strand_id
1 'polypeptide(L)'
;MLKLILIRHGETQGNKLKRYIGKRTDEPLCPEAGNMLAQLAYPEVQAVYASPMIRCTQTAGILFPGKKLNIIDELAECDFGEFENKNYQELDGNEHYQSWIDSGGLLPFPGGESREEFKRRNVTG
;
A
#
# COMPACT_ATOMS: atom_id res chain seq x y z
N MET A 1 27.29 -8.37 -5.17
CA MET A 1 26.62 -7.12 -4.70
C MET A 1 25.13 -7.37 -4.66
N LEU A 2 24.50 -7.05 -3.56
CA LEU A 2 23.04 -7.11 -3.45
C LEU A 2 22.41 -5.92 -4.14
N LYS A 3 21.47 -6.16 -5.04
CA LYS A 3 20.68 -5.10 -5.70
C LYS A 3 19.22 -5.26 -5.29
N LEU A 4 18.66 -4.22 -4.70
CA LEU A 4 17.28 -4.19 -4.24
C LEU A 4 16.48 -3.23 -5.13
N ILE A 5 15.37 -3.73 -5.66
CA ILE A 5 14.46 -2.92 -6.48
C ILE A 5 13.14 -2.80 -5.73
N LEU A 6 12.76 -1.56 -5.39
CA LEU A 6 11.51 -1.27 -4.72
C LEU A 6 10.48 -0.79 -5.74
N ILE A 7 9.33 -1.45 -5.78
CA ILE A 7 8.28 -1.15 -6.76
C ILE A 7 6.98 -0.88 -6.03
N ARG A 8 6.35 0.24 -6.34
CA ARG A 8 5.01 0.55 -5.83
C ARG A 8 3.97 -0.24 -6.61
N HIS A 9 2.93 -0.72 -5.94
CA HIS A 9 1.81 -1.39 -6.60
C HIS A 9 1.10 -0.47 -7.61
N GLY A 10 0.39 -1.08 -8.56
CA GLY A 10 -0.42 -0.34 -9.53
C GLY A 10 -1.63 0.32 -8.90
N GLU A 11 -2.34 1.11 -9.70
CA GLU A 11 -3.47 1.91 -9.23
C GLU A 11 -4.70 1.06 -8.95
N THR A 12 -5.38 1.36 -7.85
CA THR A 12 -6.67 0.78 -7.48
C THR A 12 -7.77 1.83 -7.63
N GLN A 13 -9.03 1.39 -7.53
CA GLN A 13 -10.14 2.32 -7.56
C GLN A 13 -10.09 3.32 -6.40
N GLY A 14 -9.69 2.86 -5.22
CA GLY A 14 -9.50 3.74 -4.07
C GLY A 14 -8.41 4.78 -4.30
N ASN A 15 -7.33 4.41 -4.99
CA ASN A 15 -6.30 5.36 -5.37
C ASN A 15 -6.85 6.46 -6.29
N LYS A 16 -7.68 6.09 -7.27
CA LYS A 16 -8.32 7.06 -8.17
C LYS A 16 -9.21 8.04 -7.40
N LEU A 17 -9.89 7.57 -6.37
CA LEU A 17 -10.76 8.38 -5.53
C LEU A 17 -9.99 9.09 -4.41
N LYS A 18 -8.66 8.97 -4.39
CA LYS A 18 -7.77 9.57 -3.40
C LYS A 18 -8.13 9.17 -1.96
N ARG A 19 -8.53 7.91 -1.78
CA ARG A 19 -8.86 7.35 -0.48
C ARG A 19 -7.60 6.86 0.23
N TYR A 20 -7.65 6.83 1.55
CA TYR A 20 -6.61 6.20 2.36
C TYR A 20 -6.78 4.69 2.28
N ILE A 21 -6.05 4.04 1.39
CA ILE A 21 -6.13 2.60 1.17
C ILE A 21 -4.97 1.94 1.92
N GLY A 22 -5.29 1.43 3.08
CA GLY A 22 -4.32 0.86 3.99
C GLY A 22 -4.49 -0.65 4.20
N LYS A 23 -4.07 -1.10 5.37
CA LYS A 23 -4.05 -2.52 5.74
C LYS A 23 -5.43 -3.16 5.77
N ARG A 24 -6.47 -2.38 6.12
CA ARG A 24 -7.84 -2.92 6.25
C ARG A 24 -8.61 -2.97 4.94
N THR A 25 -8.04 -2.40 3.87
CA THR A 25 -8.71 -2.32 2.57
C THR A 25 -7.94 -3.15 1.57
N ASP A 26 -8.43 -4.35 1.28
CA ASP A 26 -7.77 -5.30 0.39
C ASP A 26 -8.44 -5.32 -0.98
N GLU A 27 -8.36 -4.19 -1.69
CA GLU A 27 -8.95 -4.07 -3.01
C GLU A 27 -7.97 -4.44 -4.13
N PRO A 28 -8.49 -4.97 -5.26
CA PRO A 28 -7.65 -5.33 -6.40
C PRO A 28 -7.22 -4.10 -7.21
N LEU A 29 -6.29 -4.32 -8.13
CA LEU A 29 -5.93 -3.31 -9.14
C LEU A 29 -7.13 -3.02 -10.05
N CYS A 30 -7.23 -1.77 -10.54
CA CYS A 30 -8.16 -1.50 -11.62
C CYS A 30 -7.67 -2.14 -12.92
N PRO A 31 -8.60 -2.47 -13.86
CA PRO A 31 -8.22 -3.11 -15.13
C PRO A 31 -7.17 -2.33 -15.92
N GLU A 32 -7.26 -1.00 -15.93
CA GLU A 32 -6.32 -0.14 -16.65
C GLU A 32 -4.90 -0.23 -16.07
N ALA A 33 -4.79 -0.38 -14.76
CA ALA A 33 -3.49 -0.53 -14.11
C ALA A 33 -2.82 -1.84 -14.52
N GLY A 34 -3.58 -2.92 -14.59
CA GLY A 34 -3.08 -4.20 -15.08
C GLY A 34 -2.53 -4.11 -16.48
N ASN A 35 -3.25 -3.44 -17.37
CA ASN A 35 -2.82 -3.25 -18.76
C ASN A 35 -1.55 -2.39 -18.83
N MET A 36 -1.46 -1.35 -18.04
CA MET A 36 -0.28 -0.49 -17.97
C MET A 36 0.93 -1.26 -17.47
N LEU A 37 0.78 -2.02 -16.40
CA LEU A 37 1.87 -2.80 -15.82
C LEU A 37 2.39 -3.85 -16.79
N ALA A 38 1.51 -4.48 -17.58
CA ALA A 38 1.89 -5.49 -18.56
C ALA A 38 2.81 -4.95 -19.65
N GLN A 39 2.85 -3.64 -19.86
CA GLN A 39 3.70 -2.98 -20.85
C GLN A 39 5.07 -2.58 -20.28
N LEU A 40 5.25 -2.66 -18.97
CA LEU A 40 6.51 -2.32 -18.32
C LEU A 40 7.45 -3.51 -18.36
N ALA A 41 8.75 -3.22 -18.50
CA ALA A 41 9.80 -4.22 -18.48
C ALA A 41 10.76 -3.91 -17.32
N TYR A 42 11.03 -4.93 -16.52
CA TYR A 42 12.01 -4.84 -15.44
C TYR A 42 13.13 -5.84 -15.68
N PRO A 43 14.33 -5.58 -15.14
CA PRO A 43 15.42 -6.55 -15.20
C PRO A 43 15.00 -7.87 -14.56
N GLU A 44 15.59 -8.95 -15.03
CA GLU A 44 15.39 -10.24 -14.39
C GLU A 44 15.90 -10.21 -12.95
N VAL A 45 15.13 -10.81 -12.05
CA VAL A 45 15.45 -10.82 -10.61
C VAL A 45 15.54 -12.27 -10.10
N GLN A 46 16.33 -12.47 -9.05
CA GLN A 46 16.50 -13.78 -8.45
C GLN A 46 15.31 -14.16 -7.55
N ALA A 47 14.74 -13.18 -6.86
CA ALA A 47 13.63 -13.40 -5.94
C ALA A 47 12.67 -12.23 -5.97
N VAL A 48 11.39 -12.50 -5.75
CA VAL A 48 10.33 -11.50 -5.67
C VAL A 48 9.64 -11.61 -4.32
N TYR A 49 9.57 -10.51 -3.62
CA TYR A 49 8.89 -10.39 -2.33
C TYR A 49 7.73 -9.42 -2.47
N ALA A 50 6.62 -9.72 -1.80
CA ALA A 50 5.43 -8.87 -1.91
C ALA A 50 4.71 -8.75 -0.58
N SER A 51 4.04 -7.61 -0.39
CA SER A 51 3.03 -7.43 0.63
C SER A 51 1.88 -8.41 0.40
N PRO A 52 1.15 -8.82 1.45
CA PRO A 52 0.02 -9.75 1.30
C PRO A 52 -1.20 -9.13 0.62
N MET A 53 -1.24 -7.80 0.46
CA MET A 53 -2.39 -7.13 -0.15
C MET A 53 -2.57 -7.53 -1.61
N ILE A 54 -3.81 -7.76 -2.03
CA ILE A 54 -4.11 -8.20 -3.40
C ILE A 54 -3.49 -7.27 -4.45
N ARG A 55 -3.59 -5.97 -4.28
CA ARG A 55 -2.98 -4.99 -5.19
C ARG A 55 -1.48 -5.20 -5.38
N CYS A 56 -0.80 -5.65 -4.34
CA CYS A 56 0.64 -5.89 -4.37
C CYS A 56 0.97 -7.23 -5.02
N THR A 57 0.24 -8.29 -4.69
CA THR A 57 0.45 -9.62 -5.30
C THR A 57 0.08 -9.62 -6.78
N GLN A 58 -0.97 -8.89 -7.17
CA GLN A 58 -1.33 -8.72 -8.57
C GLN A 58 -0.24 -7.97 -9.35
N THR A 59 0.28 -6.88 -8.78
CA THR A 59 1.37 -6.13 -9.40
C THR A 59 2.59 -7.03 -9.62
N ALA A 60 3.01 -7.76 -8.59
CA ALA A 60 4.15 -8.66 -8.69
C ALA A 60 3.93 -9.77 -9.72
N GLY A 61 2.74 -10.35 -9.77
CA GLY A 61 2.40 -11.40 -10.74
C GLY A 61 2.40 -10.92 -12.18
N ILE A 62 2.02 -9.68 -12.43
CA ILE A 62 2.04 -9.09 -13.77
C ILE A 62 3.46 -8.74 -14.20
N LEU A 63 4.25 -8.16 -13.31
CA LEU A 63 5.61 -7.72 -13.64
C LEU A 63 6.61 -8.87 -13.73
N PHE A 64 6.40 -9.93 -12.94
CA PHE A 64 7.30 -11.08 -12.88
C PHE A 64 6.54 -12.39 -13.04
N PRO A 65 5.92 -12.61 -14.21
CA PRO A 65 5.14 -13.83 -14.44
C PRO A 65 6.00 -15.08 -14.31
N GLY A 66 5.45 -16.12 -13.71
CA GLY A 66 6.16 -17.37 -13.52
C GLY A 66 7.12 -17.40 -12.34
N LYS A 67 7.36 -16.28 -11.66
CA LYS A 67 8.19 -16.24 -10.46
C LYS A 67 7.37 -16.59 -9.23
N LYS A 68 7.96 -17.34 -8.32
CA LYS A 68 7.35 -17.57 -7.01
C LYS A 68 7.34 -16.27 -6.22
N LEU A 69 6.18 -15.93 -5.67
CA LEU A 69 6.05 -14.76 -4.78
C LEU A 69 6.31 -15.18 -3.34
N ASN A 70 7.23 -14.49 -2.69
CA ASN A 70 7.49 -14.66 -1.26
C ASN A 70 6.69 -13.58 -0.53
N ILE A 71 5.65 -13.98 0.17
CA ILE A 71 4.77 -13.03 0.86
C ILE A 71 5.35 -12.72 2.23
N ILE A 72 5.45 -11.42 2.54
CA ILE A 72 5.90 -10.95 3.84
C ILE A 72 4.77 -10.12 4.45
N ASP A 73 4.09 -10.67 5.45
CA ASP A 73 2.90 -10.05 6.05
C ASP A 73 3.22 -8.69 6.66
N GLU A 74 4.39 -8.52 7.21
CA GLU A 74 4.85 -7.27 7.84
C GLU A 74 4.96 -6.11 6.85
N LEU A 75 4.98 -6.39 5.55
CA LEU A 75 5.01 -5.36 4.50
C LEU A 75 3.62 -4.83 4.14
N ALA A 76 2.57 -5.26 4.81
CA ALA A 76 1.24 -4.70 4.59
C ALA A 76 1.25 -3.18 4.81
N GLU A 77 0.39 -2.49 4.07
CA GLU A 77 0.27 -1.03 4.18
C GLU A 77 -0.12 -0.61 5.61
N CYS A 78 0.07 0.65 5.92
CA CYS A 78 -0.30 1.22 7.21
C CYS A 78 -1.79 0.99 7.51
N ASP A 79 -2.10 0.71 8.77
CA ASP A 79 -3.48 0.68 9.25
C ASP A 79 -3.92 2.12 9.52
N PHE A 80 -4.72 2.68 8.62
CA PHE A 80 -5.21 4.04 8.73
C PHE A 80 -6.41 4.19 9.69
N GLY A 81 -6.83 3.10 10.34
CA GLY A 81 -7.89 3.14 11.36
C GLY A 81 -9.18 3.73 10.83
N GLU A 82 -9.68 4.76 11.51
CA GLU A 82 -10.93 5.42 11.13
C GLU A 82 -10.88 6.09 9.75
N PHE A 83 -9.68 6.37 9.22
CA PHE A 83 -9.53 7.00 7.92
C PHE A 83 -9.53 6.01 6.77
N GLU A 84 -9.52 4.70 7.06
CA GLU A 84 -9.51 3.67 6.03
C GLU A 84 -10.65 3.85 5.02
N ASN A 85 -10.30 3.76 3.75
CA ASN A 85 -11.22 3.83 2.62
C ASN A 85 -12.05 5.11 2.56
N LYS A 86 -11.48 6.22 3.06
CA LYS A 86 -12.10 7.54 3.02
C LYS A 86 -11.11 8.53 2.42
N ASN A 87 -11.63 9.52 1.70
CA ASN A 87 -10.81 10.61 1.17
C ASN A 87 -10.98 11.88 2.03
N TYR A 88 -10.20 12.91 1.71
CA TYR A 88 -10.23 14.16 2.48
C TYR A 88 -11.60 14.85 2.46
N GLN A 89 -12.38 14.67 1.39
CA GLN A 89 -13.71 15.25 1.29
C GLN A 89 -14.69 14.56 2.25
N GLU A 90 -14.62 13.25 2.34
CA GLU A 90 -15.44 12.45 3.27
C GLU A 90 -15.03 12.67 4.73
N LEU A 91 -13.77 13.00 4.96
CA LEU A 91 -13.23 13.27 6.29
C LEU A 91 -13.39 14.72 6.73
N ASP A 92 -13.83 15.60 5.82
CA ASP A 92 -14.09 17.01 6.14
C ASP A 92 -15.12 17.12 7.27
N GLY A 93 -14.80 17.92 8.29
CA GLY A 93 -15.62 18.04 9.49
C GLY A 93 -15.40 16.98 10.55
N ASN A 94 -14.56 15.98 10.30
CA ASN A 94 -14.19 14.99 11.31
C ASN A 94 -13.14 15.57 12.25
N GLU A 95 -13.44 15.59 13.55
CA GLU A 95 -12.54 16.19 14.55
C GLU A 95 -11.20 15.48 14.65
N HIS A 96 -11.18 14.16 14.56
CA HIS A 96 -9.94 13.38 14.60
C HIS A 96 -9.07 13.67 13.38
N TYR A 97 -9.69 13.82 12.22
CA TYR A 97 -8.97 14.15 10.99
C TYR A 97 -8.37 15.55 11.07
N GLN A 98 -9.14 16.52 11.58
CA GLN A 98 -8.64 17.89 11.75
C GLN A 98 -7.45 17.92 12.72
N SER A 99 -7.54 17.21 13.85
CA SER A 99 -6.44 17.11 14.81
C SER A 99 -5.20 16.48 14.17
N TRP A 100 -5.40 15.45 13.35
CA TRP A 100 -4.30 14.79 12.65
C TRP A 100 -3.62 15.74 11.66
N ILE A 101 -4.39 16.51 10.89
CA ILE A 101 -3.86 17.52 9.96
C ILE A 101 -3.11 18.61 10.74
N ASP A 102 -3.69 19.12 11.82
CA ASP A 102 -3.10 20.18 12.64
C ASP A 102 -1.76 19.75 13.25
N SER A 103 -1.58 18.45 13.49
CA SER A 103 -0.32 17.89 13.96
C SER A 103 0.75 17.75 12.88
N GLY A 104 0.42 18.05 11.62
CA GLY A 104 1.29 17.79 10.48
C GLY A 104 1.40 16.30 10.14
N GLY A 105 0.39 15.52 10.48
CA GLY A 105 0.38 14.07 10.24
C GLY A 105 1.21 13.28 11.27
N LEU A 106 1.54 13.87 12.41
CA LEU A 106 2.38 13.22 13.43
C LEU A 106 1.59 12.38 14.42
N LEU A 107 0.30 12.66 14.61
CA LEU A 107 -0.53 11.85 15.49
C LEU A 107 -0.77 10.46 14.90
N PRO A 108 -0.96 9.44 15.75
CA PRO A 108 -1.40 8.12 15.29
C PRO A 108 -2.73 8.22 14.56
N PHE A 109 -2.97 7.32 13.61
CA PHE A 109 -4.29 7.20 12.99
C PHE A 109 -5.29 6.69 14.04
N PRO A 110 -6.43 7.36 14.22
CA PRO A 110 -7.41 6.94 15.23
C PRO A 110 -7.87 5.50 15.00
N GLY A 111 -7.68 4.64 15.99
CA GLY A 111 -7.98 3.21 15.86
C GLY A 111 -7.05 2.44 14.94
N GLY A 112 -5.96 3.04 14.49
CA GLY A 112 -4.99 2.43 13.60
C GLY A 112 -3.58 2.47 14.16
N GLU A 113 -2.59 2.48 13.27
CA GLU A 113 -1.18 2.48 13.64
C GLU A 113 -0.63 3.89 13.81
N SER A 114 0.39 4.03 14.67
CA SER A 114 1.27 5.20 14.65
C SER A 114 2.33 5.04 13.56
N ARG A 115 2.98 6.15 13.21
CA ARG A 115 4.11 6.12 12.27
C ARG A 115 5.22 5.21 12.77
N GLU A 116 5.50 5.24 14.06
CA GLU A 116 6.55 4.43 14.67
C GLU A 116 6.22 2.93 14.63
N GLU A 117 4.96 2.58 14.91
CA GLU A 117 4.50 1.19 14.84
C GLU A 117 4.59 0.65 13.42
N PHE A 118 4.13 1.43 12.43
CA PHE A 118 4.21 1.07 11.02
C PHE A 118 5.66 0.86 10.58
N LYS A 119 6.52 1.80 10.91
CA LYS A 119 7.94 1.74 10.58
C LYS A 119 8.62 0.52 11.20
N ARG A 120 8.36 0.28 12.48
CA ARG A 120 8.93 -0.87 13.20
C ARG A 120 8.50 -2.19 12.59
N ARG A 121 7.22 -2.31 12.23
CA ARG A 121 6.67 -3.51 11.60
C ARG A 121 7.35 -3.79 10.27
N ASN A 122 7.53 -2.77 9.44
CA ASN A 122 8.18 -2.92 8.14
C ASN A 122 9.66 -3.32 8.27
N VAL A 123 10.35 -2.76 9.24
CA VAL A 123 11.77 -3.09 9.48
C VAL A 123 11.92 -4.54 9.97
N THR A 124 10.95 -5.06 10.73
CA THR A 124 10.95 -6.44 11.20
C THR A 124 10.76 -7.44 10.05
N GLY A 125 9.94 -7.10 9.06
CA GLY A 125 9.75 -7.94 7.86
C GLY A 125 10.93 -7.86 6.91
#